data_f29aae6eeaa9b45d4a4c6e25e4196d59
#
_entry.id   f29aae6eeaa9b45d4a4c6e25e4196d59
#
_cell.length_a   1.000
_cell.length_b   1.000
_cell.length_c   1.000
_cell.angle_alpha   90.00
_cell.angle_beta   90.00
_cell.angle_gamma   90.00
#
_symmetry.space_group_name_H-M   'P 1'
#
loop_
_entity.id
_entity.type
_entity.pdbx_description
1 polymer ?
#
loop_
_entity_poly.entity_id
_entity_poly.type
_entity_poly.pdbx_seq_one_letter_code
_entity_poly.pdbx_strand_id
1 'polypeptide(L)'
;VASDCGVTKAKVISVKENSSKLDLTKSAINDIYNEGSDEYNIINAIRSYYGALVNYLLTNLTNQFNNAESVPNFPNAIPIVFGGGTSLVKGFMEVVGEQFNQDEFPIEVEKFTLVEDAHTAVARGCLSEAQLIEEEDGETKEEST
;
A
#
# COMPACT_ATOMS: atom_id res chain seq x y z
N VAL A 1 -3.29 18.93 3.19
CA VAL A 1 -4.73 18.86 2.81
C VAL A 1 -5.53 20.00 3.39
N ALA A 2 -5.65 20.12 4.73
CA ALA A 2 -6.48 21.18 5.33
C ALA A 2 -6.07 22.59 4.88
N SER A 3 -4.79 22.91 4.91
CA SER A 3 -4.23 24.17 4.44
C SER A 3 -4.46 24.38 2.94
N ASP A 4 -4.25 23.34 2.16
CA ASP A 4 -4.31 23.41 0.69
C ASP A 4 -5.74 23.61 0.17
N CYS A 5 -6.72 23.07 0.92
CA CYS A 5 -8.15 23.18 0.59
C CYS A 5 -8.82 24.38 1.27
N GLY A 6 -8.12 25.13 2.14
CA GLY A 6 -8.70 26.23 2.90
C GLY A 6 -9.79 25.84 3.89
N VAL A 7 -9.78 24.58 4.36
CA VAL A 7 -10.78 24.03 5.29
C VAL A 7 -10.17 23.72 6.66
N THR A 8 -11.03 23.47 7.66
CA THR A 8 -10.55 23.11 8.99
C THR A 8 -10.00 21.67 9.02
N LYS A 9 -9.02 21.43 9.89
CA LYS A 9 -8.46 20.10 10.12
C LYS A 9 -9.54 19.10 10.56
N ALA A 10 -10.50 19.55 11.37
CA ALA A 10 -11.63 18.72 11.82
C ALA A 10 -12.48 18.22 10.63
N LYS A 11 -12.72 19.05 9.63
CA LYS A 11 -13.47 18.66 8.43
C LYS A 11 -12.73 17.61 7.61
N VAL A 12 -11.41 17.76 7.44
CA VAL A 12 -10.58 16.75 6.76
C VAL A 12 -10.60 15.41 7.49
N ILE A 13 -10.46 15.43 8.81
CA ILE A 13 -10.53 14.22 9.65
C ILE A 13 -11.90 13.55 9.49
N SER A 14 -12.98 14.31 9.56
CA SER A 14 -14.35 13.78 9.40
C SER A 14 -14.55 13.09 8.04
N VAL A 15 -14.02 13.66 6.95
CA VAL A 15 -14.08 13.04 5.62
C VAL A 15 -13.23 11.77 5.57
N LYS A 16 -12.02 11.80 6.14
CA LYS A 16 -11.10 10.65 6.16
C LYS A 16 -11.61 9.48 6.98
N GLU A 17 -12.21 9.75 8.14
CA GLU A 17 -12.72 8.73 9.05
C GLU A 17 -14.06 8.15 8.61
N ASN A 18 -14.80 8.85 7.76
CA ASN A 18 -16.03 8.34 7.18
C ASN A 18 -15.71 7.43 5.98
N SER A 19 -15.37 6.17 6.28
CA SER A 19 -14.97 5.17 5.28
C SER A 19 -16.00 4.95 4.16
N SER A 20 -17.29 5.24 4.42
CA SER A 20 -18.35 5.17 3.40
C SER A 20 -18.28 6.33 2.38
N LYS A 21 -17.56 7.40 2.71
CA LYS A 21 -17.39 8.59 1.85
C LYS A 21 -16.00 8.67 1.22
N LEU A 22 -14.99 8.02 1.78
CA LEU A 22 -13.63 8.07 1.24
C LEU A 22 -13.48 7.01 0.14
N ASP A 23 -13.72 7.43 -1.07
CA ASP A 23 -13.48 6.66 -2.30
C ASP A 23 -12.50 7.43 -3.19
N LEU A 24 -11.32 6.89 -3.38
CA LEU A 24 -10.25 7.51 -4.16
C LEU A 24 -10.32 7.16 -5.65
N THR A 25 -11.33 6.41 -6.11
CA THR A 25 -11.47 6.14 -7.54
C THR A 25 -11.84 7.43 -8.30
N LYS A 26 -11.30 7.59 -9.49
CA LYS A 26 -11.64 8.76 -10.35
C LYS A 26 -13.12 8.82 -10.67
N SER A 27 -13.74 7.67 -10.91
CA SER A 27 -15.18 7.60 -11.18
C SER A 27 -15.99 8.13 -10.00
N ALA A 28 -15.70 7.67 -8.77
CA ALA A 28 -16.42 8.16 -7.59
C ALA A 28 -16.22 9.66 -7.37
N ILE A 29 -15.00 10.17 -7.57
CA ILE A 29 -14.71 11.60 -7.40
C ILE A 29 -15.53 12.43 -8.39
N ASN A 30 -15.62 12.00 -9.65
CA ASN A 30 -16.32 12.75 -10.68
C ASN A 30 -17.86 12.60 -10.62
N ASP A 31 -18.35 11.43 -10.19
CA ASP A 31 -19.79 11.12 -10.24
C ASP A 31 -20.52 11.47 -8.92
N ILE A 32 -19.85 11.42 -7.79
CA ILE A 32 -20.47 11.56 -6.47
C ILE A 32 -20.31 12.98 -5.91
N TYR A 33 -19.18 13.61 -6.18
CA TYR A 33 -18.86 14.91 -5.59
C TYR A 33 -19.05 16.04 -6.61
N ASN A 34 -19.74 17.10 -6.17
CA ASN A 34 -19.86 18.30 -7.00
C ASN A 34 -18.51 19.00 -7.13
N GLU A 35 -18.06 19.20 -8.36
CA GLU A 35 -16.83 19.93 -8.66
C GLU A 35 -16.79 21.29 -7.95
N GLY A 36 -15.71 21.59 -7.26
CA GLY A 36 -15.53 22.81 -6.48
C GLY A 36 -16.12 22.76 -5.07
N SER A 37 -16.82 21.71 -4.66
CA SER A 37 -17.24 21.53 -3.27
C SER A 37 -16.04 21.26 -2.35
N ASP A 38 -16.19 21.55 -1.06
CA ASP A 38 -15.13 21.25 -0.07
C ASP A 38 -14.79 19.76 -0.04
N GLU A 39 -15.81 18.89 -0.13
CA GLU A 39 -15.63 17.44 -0.16
C GLU A 39 -14.83 17.01 -1.38
N TYR A 40 -15.18 17.51 -2.56
CA TYR A 40 -14.45 17.26 -3.81
C TYR A 40 -12.98 17.66 -3.67
N ASN A 41 -12.70 18.88 -3.19
CA ASN A 41 -11.35 19.38 -3.01
C ASN A 41 -10.56 18.56 -1.98
N ILE A 42 -11.18 18.17 -0.86
CA ILE A 42 -10.54 17.36 0.17
C ILE A 42 -10.18 15.99 -0.38
N ILE A 43 -11.09 15.31 -1.09
CA ILE A 43 -10.84 13.95 -1.59
C ILE A 43 -9.78 13.95 -2.69
N ASN A 44 -9.82 14.94 -3.61
CA ASN A 44 -8.76 15.09 -4.60
C ASN A 44 -7.39 15.35 -3.97
N ALA A 45 -7.34 16.20 -2.94
CA ALA A 45 -6.09 16.44 -2.21
C ALA A 45 -5.61 15.15 -1.51
N ILE A 46 -6.50 14.39 -0.85
CA ILE A 46 -6.17 13.09 -0.24
C ILE A 46 -5.65 12.14 -1.30
N ARG A 47 -6.32 12.00 -2.45
CA ARG A 47 -5.87 11.16 -3.57
C ARG A 47 -4.47 11.54 -4.03
N SER A 48 -4.18 12.83 -4.17
CA SER A 48 -2.85 13.34 -4.56
C SER A 48 -1.78 12.93 -3.54
N TYR A 49 -2.08 13.00 -2.23
CA TYR A 49 -1.15 12.54 -1.19
C TYR A 49 -0.94 11.03 -1.21
N TYR A 50 -1.98 10.24 -1.53
CA TYR A 50 -1.84 8.80 -1.74
C TYR A 50 -0.96 8.51 -2.97
N GLY A 51 -1.13 9.25 -4.07
CA GLY A 51 -0.25 9.15 -5.22
C GLY A 51 1.21 9.43 -4.88
N ALA A 52 1.48 10.51 -4.13
CA ALA A 52 2.82 10.83 -3.66
C ALA A 52 3.39 9.74 -2.73
N LEU A 53 2.57 9.17 -1.84
CA LEU A 53 2.98 8.09 -0.95
C LEU A 53 3.33 6.82 -1.74
N VAL A 54 2.50 6.41 -2.68
CA VAL A 54 2.74 5.23 -3.52
C VAL A 54 3.99 5.42 -4.37
N ASN A 55 4.14 6.58 -5.00
CA ASN A 55 5.35 6.91 -5.77
C ASN A 55 6.61 6.83 -4.90
N TYR A 56 6.57 7.39 -3.69
CA TYR A 56 7.67 7.31 -2.73
C TYR A 56 8.00 5.85 -2.38
N LEU A 57 7.00 5.01 -2.12
CA LEU A 57 7.21 3.58 -1.81
C LEU A 57 7.83 2.84 -2.99
N LEU A 58 7.32 3.01 -4.20
CA LEU A 58 7.84 2.37 -5.41
C LEU A 58 9.26 2.83 -5.70
N THR A 59 9.54 4.14 -5.60
CA THR A 59 10.90 4.69 -5.78
C THR A 59 11.89 4.12 -4.76
N ASN A 60 11.51 4.03 -3.49
CA ASN A 60 12.37 3.42 -2.47
C ASN A 60 12.62 1.95 -2.75
N LEU A 61 11.60 1.21 -3.14
CA LEU A 61 11.74 -0.21 -3.49
C LEU A 61 12.68 -0.38 -4.69
N THR A 62 12.50 0.41 -5.75
CA THR A 62 13.42 0.47 -6.90
C THR A 62 14.87 0.74 -6.46
N ASN A 63 15.07 1.73 -5.60
CA ASN A 63 16.40 2.06 -5.10
C ASN A 63 17.01 0.93 -4.27
N GLN A 64 16.23 0.23 -3.46
CA GLN A 64 16.71 -0.92 -2.69
C GLN A 64 17.18 -2.05 -3.62
N PHE A 65 16.43 -2.38 -4.65
CA PHE A 65 16.84 -3.37 -5.64
C PHE A 65 18.10 -2.94 -6.40
N ASN A 66 18.16 -1.70 -6.85
CA ASN A 66 19.31 -1.19 -7.64
C ASN A 66 20.59 -1.10 -6.81
N ASN A 67 20.51 -0.91 -5.50
CA ASN A 67 21.65 -0.79 -4.60
C ASN A 67 21.99 -2.11 -3.87
N ALA A 68 21.22 -3.18 -4.06
CA ALA A 68 21.50 -4.46 -3.44
C ALA A 68 22.76 -5.10 -4.09
N GLU A 69 23.68 -5.62 -3.25
CA GLU A 69 24.88 -6.32 -3.71
C GLU A 69 24.57 -7.58 -4.53
N SER A 70 23.45 -8.23 -4.20
CA SER A 70 22.90 -9.33 -5.00
C SER A 70 21.38 -9.26 -4.97
N VAL A 71 20.78 -9.22 -6.15
CA VAL A 71 19.33 -9.36 -6.30
C VAL A 71 19.06 -10.80 -6.70
N PRO A 72 18.13 -11.51 -6.01
CA PRO A 72 17.71 -12.84 -6.44
C PRO A 72 17.23 -12.78 -7.89
N ASN A 73 17.64 -13.76 -8.69
CA ASN A 73 17.12 -13.90 -10.04
C ASN A 73 15.73 -14.54 -9.93
N PHE A 74 14.70 -13.76 -10.21
CA PHE A 74 13.32 -14.25 -10.27
C PHE A 74 13.06 -14.82 -11.67
N PRO A 75 12.85 -16.15 -11.81
CA PRO A 75 12.61 -16.77 -13.11
C PRO A 75 11.25 -16.40 -13.71
N ASN A 76 10.33 -15.88 -12.90
CA ASN A 76 9.00 -15.45 -13.29
C ASN A 76 8.67 -14.10 -12.68
N ALA A 77 7.71 -13.39 -13.27
CA ALA A 77 7.12 -12.19 -12.68
C ALA A 77 6.55 -12.48 -11.29
N ILE A 78 6.76 -11.58 -10.34
CA ILE A 78 6.36 -11.75 -8.94
C ILE A 78 5.20 -10.83 -8.55
N PRO A 79 4.28 -11.27 -7.70
CA PRO A 79 3.24 -10.41 -7.17
C PRO A 79 3.80 -9.47 -6.09
N ILE A 80 3.31 -8.23 -6.08
CA ILE A 80 3.53 -7.28 -4.97
C ILE A 80 2.26 -7.22 -4.13
N VAL A 81 2.41 -7.45 -2.82
CA VAL A 81 1.28 -7.48 -1.88
C VAL A 81 1.34 -6.26 -0.96
N PHE A 82 0.25 -5.50 -0.92
CA PHE A 82 0.10 -4.37 0.00
C PHE A 82 -0.68 -4.79 1.25
N GLY A 83 -0.23 -4.32 2.41
CA GLY A 83 -0.88 -4.53 3.69
C GLY A 83 -0.88 -3.27 4.54
N GLY A 84 -1.61 -3.32 5.66
CA GLY A 84 -1.76 -2.21 6.59
C GLY A 84 -2.98 -1.34 6.32
N GLY A 85 -3.43 -0.61 7.35
CA GLY A 85 -4.70 0.13 7.32
C GLY A 85 -4.80 1.18 6.21
N THR A 86 -3.68 1.74 5.78
CA THR A 86 -3.64 2.73 4.69
C THR A 86 -4.06 2.14 3.34
N SER A 87 -3.74 0.88 3.09
CA SER A 87 -4.09 0.19 1.83
C SER A 87 -5.56 -0.20 1.71
N LEU A 88 -6.33 -0.12 2.81
CA LEU A 88 -7.76 -0.47 2.84
C LEU A 88 -8.68 0.60 2.26
N VAL A 89 -8.18 1.78 1.96
CA VAL A 89 -8.98 2.85 1.38
C VAL A 89 -9.42 2.44 -0.04
N LYS A 90 -10.71 2.56 -0.29
CA LYS A 90 -11.27 2.25 -1.61
C LYS A 90 -10.60 3.12 -2.69
N GLY A 91 -10.19 2.50 -3.79
CA GLY A 91 -9.44 3.16 -4.86
C GLY A 91 -7.92 3.17 -4.65
N PHE A 92 -7.39 2.64 -3.54
CA PHE A 92 -5.94 2.55 -3.32
C PHE A 92 -5.23 1.83 -4.47
N MET A 93 -5.75 0.68 -4.92
CA MET A 93 -5.14 -0.10 -5.99
C MET A 93 -5.18 0.61 -7.35
N GLU A 94 -6.19 1.48 -7.60
CA GLU A 94 -6.22 2.34 -8.77
C GLU A 94 -5.07 3.36 -8.73
N VAL A 95 -4.84 3.97 -7.55
CA VAL A 95 -3.71 4.88 -7.35
C VAL A 95 -2.37 4.17 -7.53
N VAL A 96 -2.23 2.93 -7.05
CA VAL A 96 -1.03 2.11 -7.29
C VAL A 96 -0.78 1.91 -8.77
N GLY A 97 -1.81 1.49 -9.52
CA GLY A 97 -1.70 1.26 -10.97
C GLY A 97 -1.33 2.52 -11.76
N GLU A 98 -1.77 3.70 -11.30
CA GLU A 98 -1.42 4.98 -11.94
C GLU A 98 0.02 5.44 -11.69
N GLN A 99 0.61 5.05 -10.57
CA GLN A 99 1.97 5.44 -10.20
C GLN A 99 3.02 4.42 -10.66
N PHE A 100 2.60 3.21 -11.03
CA PHE A 100 3.51 2.15 -11.41
C PHE A 100 3.90 2.22 -12.88
N ASN A 101 5.20 2.11 -13.15
CA ASN A 101 5.74 1.96 -14.49
C ASN A 101 6.67 0.74 -14.53
N GLN A 102 6.27 -0.31 -15.26
CA GLN A 102 7.06 -1.53 -15.37
C GLN A 102 8.45 -1.29 -15.99
N ASP A 103 8.55 -0.38 -16.95
CA ASP A 103 9.82 -0.10 -17.66
C ASP A 103 10.89 0.52 -16.74
N GLU A 104 10.45 1.16 -15.66
CA GLU A 104 11.33 1.79 -14.65
C GLU A 104 11.56 0.90 -13.43
N PHE A 105 10.86 -0.25 -13.34
CA PHE A 105 10.93 -1.11 -12.18
C PHE A 105 11.93 -2.26 -12.41
N PRO A 106 12.82 -2.58 -11.44
CA PRO A 106 13.98 -3.45 -11.66
C PRO A 106 13.65 -4.94 -11.78
N ILE A 107 12.41 -5.33 -11.46
CA ILE A 107 11.93 -6.71 -11.54
C ILE A 107 10.58 -6.74 -12.25
N GLU A 108 10.28 -7.87 -12.91
CA GLU A 108 8.99 -8.06 -13.56
C GLU A 108 7.90 -8.30 -12.52
N VAL A 109 6.83 -7.49 -12.57
CA VAL A 109 5.70 -7.56 -11.64
C VAL A 109 4.52 -8.26 -12.31
N GLU A 110 4.06 -9.37 -11.73
CA GLU A 110 2.89 -10.09 -12.22
C GLU A 110 1.60 -9.30 -11.96
N LYS A 111 1.43 -8.84 -10.72
CA LYS A 111 0.23 -8.13 -10.27
C LYS A 111 0.45 -7.45 -8.94
N PHE A 112 -0.43 -6.52 -8.64
CA PHE A 112 -0.58 -5.93 -7.31
C PHE A 112 -1.81 -6.50 -6.61
N THR A 113 -1.69 -6.86 -5.33
CA THR A 113 -2.80 -7.37 -4.52
C THR A 113 -2.81 -6.74 -3.14
N LEU A 114 -3.98 -6.79 -2.49
CA LEU A 114 -4.10 -6.49 -1.06
C LEU A 114 -4.04 -7.78 -0.28
N VAL A 115 -3.38 -7.74 0.88
CA VAL A 115 -3.44 -8.85 1.83
C VAL A 115 -4.89 -8.99 2.36
N GLU A 116 -5.35 -10.22 2.55
CA GLU A 116 -6.73 -10.53 2.91
C GLU A 116 -7.17 -9.87 4.22
N ASP A 117 -6.30 -9.82 5.22
CA ASP A 117 -6.54 -9.12 6.49
C ASP A 117 -5.40 -8.14 6.79
N ALA A 118 -5.53 -6.95 6.24
CA ALA A 118 -4.49 -5.92 6.32
C ALA A 118 -4.19 -5.45 7.76
N HIS A 119 -5.13 -5.60 8.71
CA HIS A 119 -4.93 -5.17 10.09
C HIS A 119 -4.06 -6.14 10.89
N THR A 120 -4.21 -7.44 10.64
CA THR A 120 -3.51 -8.50 11.39
C THR A 120 -2.37 -9.14 10.62
N ALA A 121 -2.21 -8.83 9.34
CA ALA A 121 -1.24 -9.48 8.45
C ALA A 121 0.19 -9.49 9.01
N VAL A 122 0.67 -8.37 9.56
CA VAL A 122 2.01 -8.27 10.15
C VAL A 122 2.13 -9.16 11.38
N ALA A 123 1.16 -9.13 12.30
CA ALA A 123 1.17 -9.95 13.51
C ALA A 123 1.12 -11.44 13.18
N ARG A 124 0.32 -11.83 12.19
CA ARG A 124 0.25 -13.22 11.69
C ARG A 124 1.56 -13.67 11.04
N GLY A 125 2.19 -12.79 10.27
CA GLY A 125 3.51 -13.06 9.69
C GLY A 125 4.58 -13.28 10.76
N CYS A 126 4.63 -12.43 11.79
CA CYS A 126 5.53 -12.59 12.92
C CYS A 126 5.28 -13.90 13.69
N LEU A 127 4.00 -14.28 13.87
CA LEU A 127 3.66 -15.55 14.53
C LEU A 127 4.12 -16.75 13.71
N SER A 128 3.89 -16.73 12.39
CA SER A 128 4.33 -17.81 11.51
C SER A 128 5.86 -17.97 11.51
N GLU A 129 6.59 -16.86 11.49
CA GLU A 129 8.05 -16.87 11.57
C GLU A 129 8.55 -17.45 12.91
N ALA A 130 7.93 -17.05 14.02
CA ALA A 130 8.29 -17.59 15.34
C ALA A 130 8.05 -19.11 15.43
N GLN A 131 6.97 -19.61 14.81
CA GLN A 131 6.68 -21.04 14.77
C GLN A 131 7.73 -21.81 13.95
N LEU A 132 8.15 -21.27 12.79
CA LEU A 132 9.20 -21.89 11.97
C LEU A 132 10.54 -21.99 12.73
N ILE A 133 10.93 -20.94 13.44
CA ILE A 133 12.15 -20.93 14.26
C ILE A 133 12.09 -21.97 15.36
N GLU A 134 10.94 -22.13 16.05
CA GLU A 134 10.76 -23.13 17.09
C GLU A 134 10.85 -24.56 16.52
N GLU A 135 10.32 -24.81 15.32
CA GLU A 135 10.41 -26.11 14.63
C GLU A 135 11.87 -26.45 14.27
N GLU A 136 12.61 -25.49 13.69
CA GLU A 136 14.04 -25.69 13.34
C GLU A 136 14.91 -25.95 14.57
N ASP A 137 14.68 -25.22 15.67
CA ASP A 137 15.39 -25.43 16.94
C ASP A 137 15.03 -26.77 17.60
N GLY A 138 13.83 -27.29 17.34
CA GLY A 138 13.37 -28.61 17.81
C GLY A 138 14.09 -29.75 17.10
N GLU A 139 14.18 -29.70 15.78
CA GLU A 139 14.81 -30.74 14.94
C GLU A 139 16.32 -30.85 15.22
N THR A 140 17.02 -29.73 15.43
CA THR A 140 18.48 -29.75 15.74
C THR A 140 18.81 -30.36 17.07
N LYS A 141 17.88 -30.50 18.02
CA LYS A 141 18.06 -31.13 19.31
C LYS A 141 17.85 -32.67 19.26
N GLU A 142 17.04 -33.17 18.32
CA GLU A 142 16.80 -34.60 18.17
C GLU A 142 17.92 -35.32 17.40
N GLU A 143 18.61 -34.62 16.49
CA GLU A 143 19.75 -35.21 15.76
C GLU A 143 21.06 -35.29 16.59
N SER A 144 21.10 -34.69 17.77
CA SER A 144 22.30 -34.65 18.63
C SER A 144 22.27 -35.63 19.80
N THR A 145 21.34 -36.61 19.83
CA THR A 145 21.21 -37.62 20.86
C THR A 145 21.43 -39.01 20.29
#